data_7e5497c51b2100748632313fa08de9d7
#
_entry.id   7e5497c51b2100748632313fa08de9d7
#
_cell.length_a   1.000
_cell.length_b   1.000
_cell.length_c   1.000
_cell.angle_alpha   90.00
_cell.angle_beta   90.00
_cell.angle_gamma   90.00
#
_symmetry.space_group_name_H-M   'P 1'
#
loop_
_entity.id
_entity.type
_entity.pdbx_description
1 polymer ?
#
loop_
_entity_poly.entity_id
_entity_poly.type
_entity_poly.pdbx_seq_one_letter_code
_entity_poly.pdbx_strand_id
1 'polypeptide(L)'
;ALRWPGGCFADEYHWRDGVGPLSSRVKMINSHWGGVVEDNSFGTHEFFELCRQLGCEPYVNGNLGSGTVREMQDWVEYITSPDVSPMADLRRANGQDAPWALKYFGVGNENWGCGGNMTAAFYADNYRRYQTYVRNYGDNHIYKIACGAGTSIKNPGCDWTETLMREAGRMMNGLSLHYYTVPYDNWQHKGSATEFSRADYMDTVARAQFMDRLCEMHGAVMDRYDPEKRVGLIVDEWGTWYDVEPGTNPSFLYQQNTMRDALVAGVSLNIFNKHCDRVKMACIAQMVNVLQSVILTEGPKMILTPTYHVFHMYKHH
;
A
#
# COMPACT_ATOMS: atom_id res chain seq x y z
N ALA A 1 9.63 3.90 2.42
CA ALA A 1 8.89 2.99 3.31
C ALA A 1 8.58 1.68 2.59
N LEU A 2 8.47 0.59 3.33
CA LEU A 2 7.93 -0.69 2.85
C LEU A 2 6.55 -0.89 3.46
N ARG A 3 5.53 -1.08 2.61
CA ARG A 3 4.13 -1.26 3.02
C ARG A 3 3.79 -2.76 3.12
N TRP A 4 3.18 -3.16 4.26
CA TRP A 4 2.74 -4.53 4.51
C TRP A 4 1.67 -4.57 5.62
N PRO A 5 0.78 -5.57 5.66
CA PRO A 5 0.30 -6.33 4.52
C PRO A 5 -0.46 -5.37 3.59
N GLY A 6 -0.19 -5.44 2.31
CA GLY A 6 -0.79 -4.53 1.34
C GLY A 6 -1.88 -5.18 0.50
N GLY A 7 -2.54 -4.35 -0.33
CA GLY A 7 -3.60 -4.78 -1.22
C GLY A 7 -4.84 -5.30 -0.47
N CYS A 8 -5.69 -6.00 -1.19
CA CYS A 8 -6.93 -6.55 -0.64
C CYS A 8 -6.73 -7.49 0.56
N PHE A 9 -5.59 -8.14 0.64
CA PHE A 9 -5.23 -9.03 1.74
C PHE A 9 -5.17 -8.31 3.10
N ALA A 10 -4.84 -7.01 3.12
CA ALA A 10 -4.75 -6.24 4.35
C ALA A 10 -6.06 -6.23 5.16
N ASP A 11 -7.20 -6.19 4.47
CA ASP A 11 -8.53 -6.15 5.10
C ASP A 11 -9.13 -7.55 5.40
N GLU A 12 -8.34 -8.60 5.17
CA GLU A 12 -8.63 -9.99 5.59
C GLU A 12 -7.58 -10.52 6.58
N TYR A 13 -6.43 -9.84 6.73
CA TYR A 13 -5.32 -10.31 7.56
C TYR A 13 -5.57 -10.10 9.05
N HIS A 14 -5.49 -11.18 9.81
CA HIS A 14 -5.56 -11.17 11.28
C HIS A 14 -4.15 -11.32 11.85
N TRP A 15 -3.58 -10.24 12.34
CA TRP A 15 -2.17 -10.15 12.74
C TRP A 15 -1.73 -11.17 13.79
N ARG A 16 -2.66 -11.60 14.67
CA ARG A 16 -2.37 -12.61 15.71
C ARG A 16 -2.05 -13.97 15.11
N ASP A 17 -2.57 -14.28 13.93
CA ASP A 17 -2.32 -15.52 13.22
C ASP A 17 -0.87 -15.61 12.71
N GLY A 18 -0.21 -14.46 12.54
CA GLY A 18 1.17 -14.34 12.05
C GLY A 18 2.23 -14.07 13.12
N VAL A 19 1.93 -14.29 14.41
CA VAL A 19 2.92 -14.11 15.50
C VAL A 19 3.08 -15.38 16.32
N GLY A 20 4.17 -15.48 17.07
CA GLY A 20 4.52 -16.68 17.84
C GLY A 20 5.25 -17.74 17.01
N PRO A 21 5.43 -18.96 17.57
CA PRO A 21 6.13 -20.06 16.90
C PRO A 21 5.47 -20.43 15.58
N LEU A 22 6.25 -20.66 14.53
CA LEU A 22 5.74 -21.02 13.19
C LEU A 22 4.78 -22.21 13.19
N SER A 23 5.04 -23.21 14.05
CA SER A 23 4.21 -24.41 14.18
C SER A 23 2.80 -24.16 14.73
N SER A 24 2.58 -23.01 15.37
CA SER A 24 1.29 -22.62 15.96
C SER A 24 0.54 -21.55 15.18
N ARG A 25 1.14 -21.02 14.11
CA ARG A 25 0.48 -20.00 13.30
C ARG A 25 -0.72 -20.54 12.54
N VAL A 26 -1.78 -19.77 12.51
CA VAL A 26 -3.05 -20.18 11.89
C VAL A 26 -2.93 -20.00 10.38
N LYS A 27 -3.35 -21.00 9.63
CA LYS A 27 -3.41 -20.93 8.17
C LYS A 27 -4.72 -20.32 7.73
N MET A 28 -4.69 -19.58 6.63
CA MET A 28 -5.88 -19.01 6.00
C MET A 28 -5.84 -19.18 4.48
N ILE A 29 -6.98 -19.06 3.84
CA ILE A 29 -7.06 -19.03 2.37
C ILE A 29 -6.94 -17.56 1.93
N ASN A 30 -5.99 -17.27 1.04
CA ASN A 30 -5.91 -15.97 0.39
C ASN A 30 -6.95 -15.91 -0.74
N SER A 31 -8.14 -15.42 -0.42
CA SER A 31 -9.30 -15.45 -1.32
C SER A 31 -9.13 -14.53 -2.52
N HIS A 32 -8.42 -13.43 -2.36
CA HIS A 32 -8.20 -12.46 -3.44
C HIS A 32 -7.08 -12.89 -4.38
N TRP A 33 -6.02 -13.53 -3.85
CA TRP A 33 -4.80 -13.76 -4.60
C TRP A 33 -4.46 -15.25 -4.68
N GLY A 34 -5.03 -15.91 -5.69
CA GLY A 34 -4.71 -17.27 -6.07
C GLY A 34 -5.48 -18.38 -5.37
N GLY A 35 -6.28 -18.08 -4.35
CA GLY A 35 -7.00 -19.10 -3.58
C GLY A 35 -6.06 -20.07 -2.85
N VAL A 36 -4.82 -19.66 -2.61
CA VAL A 36 -3.78 -20.48 -1.97
C VAL A 36 -3.85 -20.37 -0.45
N VAL A 37 -3.28 -21.34 0.21
CA VAL A 37 -3.14 -21.34 1.67
C VAL A 37 -1.98 -20.45 2.06
N GLU A 38 -2.26 -19.38 2.81
CA GLU A 38 -1.27 -18.61 3.54
C GLU A 38 -0.97 -19.33 4.85
N ASP A 39 0.28 -19.63 5.12
CA ASP A 39 0.70 -20.31 6.34
C ASP A 39 1.13 -19.32 7.45
N ASN A 40 1.06 -18.04 7.16
CA ASN A 40 1.47 -16.93 8.03
C ASN A 40 2.92 -17.03 8.53
N SER A 41 3.79 -17.70 7.74
CA SER A 41 5.23 -17.78 8.05
C SER A 41 5.92 -16.43 7.98
N PHE A 42 5.36 -15.47 7.24
CA PHE A 42 5.78 -14.08 7.21
C PHE A 42 4.74 -13.21 7.92
N GLY A 43 5.06 -12.78 9.13
CA GLY A 43 4.19 -11.97 9.99
C GLY A 43 4.89 -10.71 10.50
N THR A 44 4.40 -10.18 11.60
CA THR A 44 4.89 -8.93 12.19
C THR A 44 6.41 -8.94 12.43
N HIS A 45 6.93 -9.99 13.05
CA HIS A 45 8.36 -10.08 13.39
C HIS A 45 9.24 -10.12 12.14
N GLU A 46 8.87 -10.95 11.16
CA GLU A 46 9.59 -11.10 9.90
C GLU A 46 9.56 -9.81 9.09
N PHE A 47 8.43 -9.09 9.10
CA PHE A 47 8.30 -7.81 8.41
C PHE A 47 9.23 -6.73 9.01
N PHE A 48 9.22 -6.58 10.33
CA PHE A 48 10.10 -5.59 10.99
C PHE A 48 11.58 -5.95 10.84
N GLU A 49 11.91 -7.26 10.87
CA GLU A 49 13.28 -7.70 10.61
C GLU A 49 13.71 -7.41 9.16
N LEU A 50 12.83 -7.63 8.18
CA LEU A 50 13.10 -7.25 6.79
C LEU A 50 13.33 -5.73 6.66
N CYS A 51 12.48 -4.92 7.27
CA CYS A 51 12.67 -3.45 7.28
C CYS A 51 14.01 -3.04 7.90
N ARG A 52 14.40 -3.68 9.00
CA ARG A 52 15.69 -3.45 9.66
C ARG A 52 16.86 -3.80 8.74
N GLN A 53 16.82 -4.93 8.06
CA GLN A 53 17.87 -5.35 7.11
C GLN A 53 17.96 -4.42 5.91
N LEU A 54 16.84 -3.95 5.40
CA LEU A 54 16.78 -3.02 4.26
C LEU A 54 17.07 -1.56 4.65
N GLY A 55 17.07 -1.23 5.94
CA GLY A 55 17.21 0.13 6.41
C GLY A 55 16.07 1.04 5.97
N CYS A 56 14.83 0.52 5.90
CA CYS A 56 13.67 1.27 5.46
C CYS A 56 12.60 1.40 6.55
N GLU A 57 11.78 2.46 6.45
CA GLU A 57 10.68 2.68 7.37
C GLU A 57 9.55 1.67 7.16
N PRO A 58 9.02 1.05 8.22
CA PRO A 58 7.83 0.21 8.11
C PRO A 58 6.56 1.04 7.91
N TYR A 59 5.70 0.58 7.01
CA TYR A 59 4.35 1.06 6.83
C TYR A 59 3.39 -0.12 7.02
N VAL A 60 2.76 -0.20 8.18
CA VAL A 60 1.81 -1.27 8.52
C VAL A 60 0.40 -0.86 8.12
N ASN A 61 -0.34 -1.76 7.48
CA ASN A 61 -1.72 -1.54 7.05
C ASN A 61 -2.67 -2.38 7.88
N GLY A 62 -3.53 -1.73 8.67
CA GLY A 62 -4.48 -2.38 9.57
C GLY A 62 -5.76 -2.83 8.88
N ASN A 63 -6.33 -3.92 9.35
CA ASN A 63 -7.57 -4.51 8.85
C ASN A 63 -8.81 -3.76 9.38
N LEU A 64 -9.43 -2.96 8.53
CA LEU A 64 -10.71 -2.30 8.83
C LEU A 64 -11.90 -3.09 8.24
N GLY A 65 -11.67 -3.91 7.22
CA GLY A 65 -12.70 -4.65 6.49
C GLY A 65 -13.34 -5.76 7.33
N SER A 66 -12.58 -6.79 7.65
CA SER A 66 -13.04 -7.95 8.45
C SER A 66 -12.60 -7.91 9.91
N GLY A 67 -11.61 -7.07 10.25
CA GLY A 67 -11.08 -6.93 11.60
C GLY A 67 -11.96 -6.10 12.53
N THR A 68 -11.53 -6.01 13.78
CA THR A 68 -12.21 -5.22 14.80
C THR A 68 -11.36 -4.05 15.27
N VAL A 69 -11.99 -3.02 15.83
CA VAL A 69 -11.28 -1.89 16.47
C VAL A 69 -10.30 -2.38 17.52
N ARG A 70 -10.72 -3.38 18.33
CA ARG A 70 -9.87 -3.95 19.38
C ARG A 70 -8.64 -4.64 18.81
N GLU A 71 -8.82 -5.40 17.75
CA GLU A 71 -7.71 -6.09 17.08
C GLU A 71 -6.68 -5.10 16.53
N MET A 72 -7.11 -4.02 15.89
CA MET A 72 -6.22 -2.96 15.38
C MET A 72 -5.49 -2.26 16.55
N GLN A 73 -6.20 -1.91 17.62
CA GLN A 73 -5.61 -1.34 18.83
C GLN A 73 -4.54 -2.25 19.43
N ASP A 74 -4.87 -3.54 19.59
CA ASP A 74 -3.97 -4.53 20.18
C ASP A 74 -2.71 -4.72 19.32
N TRP A 75 -2.83 -4.64 17.99
CA TRP A 75 -1.66 -4.73 17.10
C TRP A 75 -0.72 -3.54 17.25
N VAL A 76 -1.26 -2.33 17.29
CA VAL A 76 -0.46 -1.11 17.51
C VAL A 76 0.24 -1.15 18.89
N GLU A 77 -0.46 -1.59 19.94
CA GLU A 77 0.12 -1.78 21.27
C GLU A 77 1.22 -2.84 21.27
N TYR A 78 0.98 -3.98 20.61
CA TYR A 78 1.97 -5.05 20.43
C TYR A 78 3.27 -4.54 19.78
N ILE A 79 3.14 -3.75 18.73
CA ILE A 79 4.29 -3.22 17.99
C ILE A 79 5.04 -2.17 18.80
N THR A 80 4.34 -1.22 19.40
CA THR A 80 4.94 0.08 19.82
C THR A 80 4.98 0.33 21.32
N SER A 81 4.26 -0.44 22.16
CA SER A 81 4.22 -0.16 23.59
C SER A 81 5.53 -0.54 24.30
N PRO A 82 6.19 0.41 24.98
CA PRO A 82 7.34 0.12 25.84
C PRO A 82 6.94 -0.40 27.23
N ASP A 83 5.68 -0.22 27.61
CA ASP A 83 5.18 -0.44 28.97
C ASP A 83 4.96 -1.92 29.30
N VAL A 84 4.62 -2.19 30.56
CA VAL A 84 4.12 -3.50 31.01
C VAL A 84 2.62 -3.55 30.69
N SER A 85 2.28 -4.28 29.65
CA SER A 85 0.90 -4.41 29.19
C SER A 85 0.69 -5.77 28.52
N PRO A 86 -0.55 -6.26 28.40
CA PRO A 86 -0.81 -7.59 27.83
C PRO A 86 -0.20 -7.79 26.42
N MET A 87 -0.21 -6.76 25.59
CA MET A 87 0.32 -6.88 24.22
C MET A 87 1.85 -6.72 24.18
N ALA A 88 2.42 -5.86 25.02
CA ALA A 88 3.87 -5.78 25.17
C ALA A 88 4.45 -7.06 25.78
N ASP A 89 3.75 -7.67 26.74
CA ASP A 89 4.16 -8.94 27.34
C ASP A 89 4.06 -10.08 26.31
N LEU A 90 3.03 -10.11 25.48
CA LEU A 90 2.92 -11.07 24.39
C LEU A 90 4.05 -10.89 23.36
N ARG A 91 4.45 -9.65 23.01
CA ARG A 91 5.59 -9.40 22.14
C ARG A 91 6.88 -9.96 22.74
N ARG A 92 7.13 -9.72 24.04
CA ARG A 92 8.29 -10.26 24.75
C ARG A 92 8.28 -11.78 24.78
N ALA A 93 7.14 -12.37 25.08
CA ALA A 93 6.97 -13.83 25.06
C ALA A 93 7.25 -14.44 23.68
N ASN A 94 7.00 -13.68 22.61
CA ASN A 94 7.33 -14.04 21.23
C ASN A 94 8.77 -13.71 20.82
N GLY A 95 9.64 -13.31 21.76
CA GLY A 95 11.06 -13.14 21.55
C GLY A 95 11.52 -11.74 21.13
N GLN A 96 10.64 -10.73 21.24
CA GLN A 96 11.00 -9.33 20.94
C GLN A 96 10.81 -8.45 22.19
N ASP A 97 11.90 -8.17 22.90
CA ASP A 97 11.86 -7.42 24.16
C ASP A 97 11.51 -5.95 23.96
N ALA A 98 12.24 -5.25 23.10
CA ALA A 98 12.01 -3.85 22.81
C ALA A 98 10.86 -3.63 21.83
N PRO A 99 10.08 -2.54 21.96
CA PRO A 99 9.12 -2.16 20.92
C PRO A 99 9.85 -1.78 19.62
N TRP A 100 9.13 -1.93 18.50
CA TRP A 100 9.59 -1.38 17.23
C TRP A 100 9.12 0.08 17.10
N ALA A 101 9.87 0.87 16.36
CA ALA A 101 9.41 2.16 15.86
C ALA A 101 8.44 1.92 14.69
N LEU A 102 7.25 2.50 14.77
CA LEU A 102 6.24 2.44 13.72
C LEU A 102 5.77 3.87 13.41
N LYS A 103 6.23 4.40 12.30
CA LYS A 103 5.87 5.76 11.89
C LYS A 103 4.58 5.79 11.08
N TYR A 104 4.40 4.88 10.13
CA TYR A 104 3.28 4.90 9.19
C TYR A 104 2.29 3.77 9.44
N PHE A 105 1.01 4.14 9.58
CA PHE A 105 -0.06 3.16 9.79
C PHE A 105 -1.27 3.50 8.93
N GLY A 106 -1.61 2.59 8.02
CA GLY A 106 -2.82 2.65 7.20
C GLY A 106 -4.02 2.07 7.93
N VAL A 107 -5.16 2.72 7.83
CA VAL A 107 -6.42 2.27 8.42
C VAL A 107 -7.34 1.78 7.31
N GLY A 108 -7.21 0.51 6.95
CA GLY A 108 -7.87 -0.12 5.82
C GLY A 108 -7.13 0.04 4.49
N ASN A 109 -7.58 -0.72 3.49
CA ASN A 109 -7.10 -0.72 2.12
C ASN A 109 -8.26 -0.89 1.15
N GLU A 110 -8.35 -0.04 0.13
CA GLU A 110 -9.38 -0.13 -0.94
C GLU A 110 -10.79 -0.45 -0.42
N ASN A 111 -11.19 0.20 0.67
CA ASN A 111 -12.45 -0.09 1.35
C ASN A 111 -13.69 0.24 0.48
N TRP A 112 -13.51 0.99 -0.59
CA TRP A 112 -14.52 1.19 -1.66
C TRP A 112 -14.75 -0.06 -2.53
N GLY A 113 -13.84 -1.01 -2.49
CA GLY A 113 -13.83 -2.26 -3.25
C GLY A 113 -13.57 -3.47 -2.35
N CYS A 114 -12.47 -4.17 -2.59
CA CYS A 114 -12.15 -5.43 -1.89
C CYS A 114 -12.02 -5.31 -0.37
N GLY A 115 -11.73 -4.14 0.16
CA GLY A 115 -11.69 -3.88 1.61
C GLY A 115 -13.07 -3.66 2.26
N GLY A 116 -14.18 -4.02 1.59
CA GLY A 116 -15.51 -4.02 2.21
C GLY A 116 -16.64 -3.37 1.42
N ASN A 117 -16.42 -2.95 0.17
CA ASN A 117 -17.44 -2.31 -0.70
C ASN A 117 -18.19 -1.15 -0.03
N MET A 118 -17.47 -0.32 0.70
CA MET A 118 -18.03 0.78 1.49
C MET A 118 -18.31 2.01 0.63
N THR A 119 -19.33 2.76 1.00
CA THR A 119 -19.45 4.16 0.55
C THR A 119 -18.43 5.04 1.25
N ALA A 120 -18.05 6.16 0.65
CA ALA A 120 -17.10 7.10 1.26
C ALA A 120 -17.54 7.58 2.66
N ALA A 121 -18.84 7.84 2.85
CA ALA A 121 -19.39 8.26 4.13
C ALA A 121 -19.28 7.16 5.19
N PHE A 122 -19.61 5.91 4.83
CA PHE A 122 -19.52 4.78 5.76
C PHE A 122 -18.06 4.49 6.13
N TYR A 123 -17.14 4.55 5.17
CA TYR A 123 -15.72 4.43 5.46
C TYR A 123 -15.24 5.58 6.37
N ALA A 124 -15.63 6.83 6.10
CA ALA A 124 -15.25 7.98 6.92
C ALA A 124 -15.67 7.81 8.39
N ASP A 125 -16.89 7.31 8.65
CA ASP A 125 -17.37 7.02 10.00
C ASP A 125 -16.56 5.88 10.66
N ASN A 126 -16.27 4.81 9.93
CA ASN A 126 -15.42 3.73 10.42
C ASN A 126 -13.98 4.22 10.67
N TYR A 127 -13.39 4.98 9.74
CA TYR A 127 -12.07 5.56 9.93
C TYR A 127 -11.99 6.38 11.21
N ARG A 128 -12.95 7.28 11.45
CA ARG A 128 -13.03 8.10 12.68
C ARG A 128 -13.03 7.22 13.93
N ARG A 129 -13.76 6.12 13.90
CA ARG A 129 -13.86 5.18 15.01
C ARG A 129 -12.55 4.40 15.20
N TYR A 130 -11.99 3.80 14.15
CA TYR A 130 -10.78 2.98 14.23
C TYR A 130 -9.54 3.80 14.59
N GLN A 131 -9.31 4.93 13.90
CA GLN A 131 -8.16 5.79 14.15
C GLN A 131 -8.09 6.33 15.59
N THR A 132 -9.24 6.45 16.27
CA THR A 132 -9.29 6.87 17.68
C THR A 132 -8.52 5.91 18.59
N TYR A 133 -8.49 4.65 18.25
CA TYR A 133 -7.82 3.60 19.02
C TYR A 133 -6.42 3.24 18.48
N VAL A 134 -6.01 3.78 17.37
CA VAL A 134 -4.62 3.80 16.92
C VAL A 134 -3.88 4.87 17.72
N ARG A 135 -3.28 4.46 18.82
CA ARG A 135 -2.71 5.38 19.83
C ARG A 135 -1.20 5.44 19.71
N ASN A 136 -0.63 6.56 20.16
CA ASN A 136 0.80 6.67 20.40
C ASN A 136 1.13 6.03 21.75
N TYR A 137 2.17 5.19 21.80
CA TYR A 137 2.68 4.60 23.02
C TYR A 137 4.12 5.07 23.23
N GLY A 138 4.46 5.49 24.47
CA GLY A 138 5.74 6.10 24.75
C GLY A 138 6.04 7.29 23.83
N ASP A 139 7.24 7.32 23.28
CA ASP A 139 7.69 8.35 22.34
C ASP A 139 7.36 8.02 20.86
N ASN A 140 6.64 6.93 20.61
CA ASN A 140 6.28 6.55 19.24
C ASN A 140 5.09 7.38 18.74
N HIS A 141 5.27 8.13 17.67
CA HIS A 141 4.24 8.93 17.03
C HIS A 141 3.84 8.36 15.68
N ILE A 142 2.57 8.02 15.54
CA ILE A 142 2.02 7.37 14.34
C ILE A 142 1.45 8.40 13.37
N TYR A 143 1.93 8.37 12.14
CA TYR A 143 1.36 9.05 10.98
C TYR A 143 0.22 8.18 10.44
N LYS A 144 -1.04 8.58 10.70
CA LYS A 144 -2.26 7.83 10.34
C LYS A 144 -2.67 8.13 8.92
N ILE A 145 -2.81 7.08 8.11
CA ILE A 145 -3.17 7.18 6.70
C ILE A 145 -4.56 6.58 6.51
N ALA A 146 -5.49 7.39 5.99
CA ALA A 146 -6.81 6.91 5.63
C ALA A 146 -6.80 6.29 4.23
N CYS A 147 -7.64 5.28 4.00
CA CYS A 147 -7.87 4.74 2.67
C CYS A 147 -8.48 5.82 1.76
N GLY A 148 -7.76 6.13 0.69
CA GLY A 148 -8.20 7.09 -0.31
C GLY A 148 -8.82 6.44 -1.54
N ALA A 149 -8.97 7.22 -2.60
CA ALA A 149 -9.67 6.79 -3.80
C ALA A 149 -8.86 5.78 -4.63
N GLY A 150 -9.57 4.81 -5.20
CA GLY A 150 -9.12 4.13 -6.40
C GLY A 150 -9.50 4.98 -7.62
N THR A 151 -8.57 5.10 -8.56
CA THR A 151 -8.73 6.03 -9.66
C THR A 151 -8.52 5.39 -11.02
N SER A 152 -9.19 5.94 -12.01
CA SER A 152 -8.94 5.70 -13.42
C SER A 152 -9.12 6.99 -14.21
N ILE A 153 -8.75 6.99 -15.49
CA ILE A 153 -8.97 8.17 -16.37
C ILE A 153 -10.45 8.52 -16.44
N LYS A 154 -11.35 7.52 -16.42
CA LYS A 154 -12.81 7.72 -16.49
C LYS A 154 -13.44 8.10 -15.15
N ASN A 155 -12.82 7.68 -14.05
CA ASN A 155 -13.29 7.98 -12.70
C ASN A 155 -12.11 8.39 -11.82
N PRO A 156 -11.82 9.68 -11.69
CA PRO A 156 -10.73 10.18 -10.85
C PRO A 156 -10.94 9.97 -9.34
N GLY A 157 -12.15 9.65 -8.87
CA GLY A 157 -12.43 9.36 -7.46
C GLY A 157 -12.41 10.58 -6.52
N CYS A 158 -12.53 11.79 -7.03
CA CYS A 158 -12.47 13.02 -6.24
C CYS A 158 -13.57 13.12 -5.16
N ASP A 159 -14.75 12.53 -5.41
CA ASP A 159 -15.86 12.53 -4.45
C ASP A 159 -15.51 11.77 -3.16
N TRP A 160 -14.73 10.69 -3.29
CA TRP A 160 -14.20 9.96 -2.13
C TRP A 160 -13.28 10.86 -1.31
N THR A 161 -12.31 11.49 -1.96
CA THR A 161 -11.38 12.42 -1.31
C THR A 161 -12.10 13.59 -0.64
N GLU A 162 -13.09 14.19 -1.32
CA GLU A 162 -13.87 15.28 -0.76
C GLU A 162 -14.63 14.86 0.51
N THR A 163 -15.29 13.70 0.46
CA THR A 163 -16.02 13.17 1.62
C THR A 163 -15.08 12.92 2.79
N LEU A 164 -13.94 12.27 2.55
CA LEU A 164 -12.96 11.97 3.60
C LEU A 164 -12.37 13.23 4.22
N MET A 165 -11.99 14.19 3.41
CA MET A 165 -11.44 15.47 3.90
C MET A 165 -12.46 16.25 4.73
N ARG A 166 -13.71 16.28 4.29
CA ARG A 166 -14.81 16.97 5.02
C ARG A 166 -15.11 16.29 6.35
N GLU A 167 -15.26 14.96 6.36
CA GLU A 167 -15.75 14.22 7.53
C GLU A 167 -14.66 13.83 8.52
N ALA A 168 -13.44 13.59 8.05
CA ALA A 168 -12.36 13.03 8.85
C ALA A 168 -10.99 13.70 8.67
N GLY A 169 -10.83 14.70 7.81
CA GLY A 169 -9.55 15.29 7.44
C GLY A 169 -8.71 15.79 8.63
N ARG A 170 -9.36 16.23 9.72
CA ARG A 170 -8.67 16.67 10.94
C ARG A 170 -8.11 15.52 11.79
N MET A 171 -8.49 14.28 11.50
CA MET A 171 -8.13 13.08 12.26
C MET A 171 -7.09 12.22 11.55
N MET A 172 -6.65 12.63 10.34
CA MET A 172 -5.64 11.92 9.56
C MET A 172 -4.40 12.80 9.32
N ASN A 173 -3.29 12.13 9.05
CA ASN A 173 -2.05 12.76 8.62
C ASN A 173 -1.82 12.56 7.12
N GLY A 174 -2.37 11.49 6.56
CA GLY A 174 -2.31 11.17 5.14
C GLY A 174 -3.60 10.60 4.60
N LEU A 175 -3.82 10.79 3.32
CA LEU A 175 -4.91 10.19 2.56
C LEU A 175 -4.32 9.44 1.37
N SER A 176 -4.63 8.15 1.23
CA SER A 176 -4.04 7.34 0.17
C SER A 176 -4.63 7.64 -1.21
N LEU A 177 -3.94 7.21 -2.26
CA LEU A 177 -4.39 7.31 -3.64
C LEU A 177 -3.82 6.15 -4.43
N HIS A 178 -4.67 5.42 -5.16
CA HIS A 178 -4.27 4.31 -6.01
C HIS A 178 -4.51 4.65 -7.47
N TYR A 179 -3.50 4.44 -8.31
CA TYR A 179 -3.62 4.55 -9.76
C TYR A 179 -2.71 3.57 -10.48
N TYR A 180 -3.30 2.69 -11.27
CA TYR A 180 -2.57 1.80 -12.16
C TYR A 180 -2.63 2.29 -13.61
N THR A 181 -1.47 2.31 -14.24
CA THR A 181 -1.33 2.60 -15.67
C THR A 181 -1.68 1.34 -16.46
N VAL A 182 -2.87 1.36 -17.08
CA VAL A 182 -3.40 0.27 -17.89
C VAL A 182 -3.49 0.73 -19.34
N PRO A 183 -2.92 -0.02 -20.31
CA PRO A 183 -3.01 0.35 -21.73
C PRO A 183 -4.47 0.58 -22.16
N TYR A 184 -4.72 1.68 -22.86
CA TYR A 184 -6.05 2.10 -23.34
C TYR A 184 -7.14 2.23 -22.25
N ASP A 185 -6.77 2.21 -20.96
CA ASP A 185 -7.71 2.15 -19.83
C ASP A 185 -8.68 0.94 -19.95
N ASN A 186 -8.18 -0.16 -20.53
CA ASN A 186 -8.96 -1.36 -20.79
C ASN A 186 -8.65 -2.44 -19.74
N TRP A 187 -9.45 -2.48 -18.69
CA TRP A 187 -9.29 -3.43 -17.58
C TRP A 187 -9.66 -4.88 -17.93
N GLN A 188 -10.46 -5.09 -18.97
CA GLN A 188 -10.85 -6.44 -19.43
C GLN A 188 -9.75 -7.10 -20.27
N HIS A 189 -8.91 -6.28 -20.92
CA HIS A 189 -7.81 -6.75 -21.74
C HIS A 189 -6.68 -5.73 -21.69
N LYS A 190 -5.76 -5.94 -20.77
CA LYS A 190 -4.68 -4.99 -20.44
C LYS A 190 -3.47 -5.11 -21.38
N GLY A 191 -3.48 -6.13 -22.23
CA GLY A 191 -2.40 -6.40 -23.17
C GLY A 191 -1.18 -7.08 -22.53
N SER A 192 -0.30 -7.59 -23.40
CA SER A 192 0.92 -8.31 -22.97
C SER A 192 1.96 -7.37 -22.35
N ALA A 193 2.66 -7.88 -21.35
CA ALA A 193 3.80 -7.20 -20.75
C ALA A 193 5.02 -7.14 -21.70
N THR A 194 5.16 -8.12 -22.59
CA THR A 194 6.33 -8.29 -23.47
C THR A 194 6.03 -8.14 -24.96
N GLU A 195 4.84 -8.60 -25.40
CA GLU A 195 4.41 -8.56 -26.81
C GLU A 195 3.52 -7.34 -27.04
N PHE A 196 4.13 -6.20 -27.35
CA PHE A 196 3.41 -4.94 -27.53
C PHE A 196 3.92 -4.16 -28.76
N SER A 197 3.01 -3.43 -29.39
CA SER A 197 3.34 -2.56 -30.52
C SER A 197 3.95 -1.23 -30.03
N ARG A 198 4.51 -0.44 -30.97
CA ARG A 198 4.91 0.95 -30.68
C ARG A 198 3.74 1.80 -30.17
N ALA A 199 2.53 1.56 -30.66
CA ALA A 199 1.34 2.28 -30.22
C ALA A 199 1.01 1.98 -28.75
N ASP A 200 1.03 0.69 -28.35
CA ASP A 200 0.81 0.27 -26.96
C ASP A 200 1.87 0.87 -26.01
N TYR A 201 3.12 0.88 -26.44
CA TYR A 201 4.23 1.50 -25.71
C TYR A 201 3.95 2.99 -25.46
N MET A 202 3.63 3.73 -26.51
CA MET A 202 3.39 5.18 -26.44
C MET A 202 2.13 5.51 -25.63
N ASP A 203 1.05 4.74 -25.78
CA ASP A 203 -0.18 4.91 -25.02
C ASP A 203 0.08 4.69 -23.52
N THR A 204 0.80 3.63 -23.17
CA THR A 204 1.12 3.34 -21.76
C THR A 204 1.91 4.48 -21.11
N VAL A 205 2.96 4.97 -21.77
CA VAL A 205 3.77 6.06 -21.22
C VAL A 205 2.96 7.38 -21.13
N ALA A 206 2.11 7.64 -22.13
CA ALA A 206 1.23 8.81 -22.11
C ALA A 206 0.21 8.74 -20.96
N ARG A 207 -0.34 7.55 -20.67
CA ARG A 207 -1.28 7.34 -19.56
C ARG A 207 -0.64 7.48 -18.19
N ALA A 208 0.64 7.16 -18.04
CA ALA A 208 1.38 7.42 -16.80
C ALA A 208 1.36 8.92 -16.43
N GLN A 209 1.30 9.83 -17.41
CA GLN A 209 1.20 11.28 -17.17
C GLN A 209 -0.14 11.69 -16.54
N PHE A 210 -1.17 10.85 -16.57
CA PHE A 210 -2.45 11.15 -15.92
C PHE A 210 -2.29 11.25 -14.38
N MET A 211 -1.27 10.67 -13.81
CA MET A 211 -0.91 10.85 -12.39
C MET A 211 -0.70 12.34 -12.04
N ASP A 212 -0.17 13.16 -12.97
CA ASP A 212 -0.03 14.61 -12.77
C ASP A 212 -1.40 15.27 -12.55
N ARG A 213 -2.36 14.92 -13.40
CA ARG A 213 -3.75 15.40 -13.29
C ARG A 213 -4.41 14.91 -11.98
N LEU A 214 -4.17 13.67 -11.58
CA LEU A 214 -4.70 13.16 -10.32
C LEU A 214 -4.13 13.94 -9.12
N CYS A 215 -2.82 14.16 -9.08
CA CYS A 215 -2.20 14.97 -8.02
C CYS A 215 -2.80 16.39 -7.96
N GLU A 216 -3.01 17.05 -9.12
CA GLU A 216 -3.66 18.36 -9.20
C GLU A 216 -5.11 18.33 -8.69
N MET A 217 -5.92 17.36 -9.16
CA MET A 217 -7.34 17.27 -8.84
C MET A 217 -7.57 16.95 -7.35
N HIS A 218 -6.89 15.92 -6.84
CA HIS A 218 -6.99 15.55 -5.42
C HIS A 218 -6.38 16.63 -4.53
N GLY A 219 -5.23 17.21 -4.93
CA GLY A 219 -4.61 18.34 -4.23
C GLY A 219 -5.57 19.52 -4.11
N ALA A 220 -6.24 19.92 -5.19
CA ALA A 220 -7.22 21.01 -5.18
C ALA A 220 -8.44 20.71 -4.28
N VAL A 221 -8.90 19.47 -4.24
CA VAL A 221 -9.95 19.06 -3.28
C VAL A 221 -9.44 19.16 -1.85
N MET A 222 -8.25 18.63 -1.57
CA MET A 222 -7.65 18.66 -0.23
C MET A 222 -7.39 20.09 0.24
N ASP A 223 -6.94 20.99 -0.63
CA ASP A 223 -6.64 22.40 -0.29
C ASP A 223 -7.86 23.18 0.19
N ARG A 224 -9.08 22.79 -0.23
CA ARG A 224 -10.34 23.40 0.28
C ARG A 224 -10.58 23.12 1.77
N TYR A 225 -10.11 21.99 2.27
CA TYR A 225 -10.33 21.54 3.66
C TYR A 225 -9.08 21.67 4.52
N ASP A 226 -7.91 21.70 3.89
CA ASP A 226 -6.60 21.75 4.52
C ASP A 226 -5.61 22.61 3.72
N PRO A 227 -5.83 23.94 3.71
CA PRO A 227 -5.00 24.89 2.95
C PRO A 227 -3.54 24.93 3.42
N GLU A 228 -3.30 24.53 4.68
CA GLU A 228 -1.94 24.45 5.25
C GLU A 228 -1.18 23.17 4.84
N LYS A 229 -1.81 22.30 4.06
CA LYS A 229 -1.22 21.05 3.54
C LYS A 229 -0.66 20.12 4.64
N ARG A 230 -1.35 20.03 5.78
CA ARG A 230 -0.97 19.13 6.88
C ARG A 230 -1.24 17.67 6.55
N VAL A 231 -2.30 17.38 5.79
CA VAL A 231 -2.66 16.05 5.32
C VAL A 231 -1.88 15.75 4.04
N GLY A 232 -0.96 14.79 4.09
CA GLY A 232 -0.21 14.36 2.90
C GLY A 232 -1.06 13.51 1.96
N LEU A 233 -0.83 13.63 0.65
CA LEU A 233 -1.30 12.67 -0.33
C LEU A 233 -0.29 11.52 -0.38
N ILE A 234 -0.76 10.30 -0.18
CA ILE A 234 0.05 9.08 -0.09
C ILE A 234 -0.31 8.19 -1.27
N VAL A 235 0.54 8.15 -2.29
CA VAL A 235 0.31 7.33 -3.48
C VAL A 235 0.88 5.93 -3.21
N ASP A 236 0.17 5.14 -2.39
CA ASP A 236 0.68 3.90 -1.84
C ASP A 236 0.39 2.65 -2.67
N GLU A 237 -0.29 2.83 -3.83
CA GLU A 237 -0.30 1.85 -4.92
C GLU A 237 -0.27 2.55 -6.28
N TRP A 238 0.75 2.26 -7.07
CA TRP A 238 0.89 2.77 -8.44
C TRP A 238 1.82 1.86 -9.25
N GLY A 239 1.72 1.94 -10.56
CA GLY A 239 2.55 1.19 -11.48
C GLY A 239 1.77 0.74 -12.70
N THR A 240 2.38 -0.10 -13.52
CA THR A 240 1.75 -0.73 -14.68
C THR A 240 1.00 -2.00 -14.30
N TRP A 241 -0.11 -2.26 -14.99
CA TRP A 241 -0.84 -3.51 -14.83
C TRP A 241 -1.22 -4.06 -16.21
N TYR A 242 -0.63 -5.21 -16.57
CA TYR A 242 -0.88 -5.92 -17.83
C TYR A 242 -1.62 -7.24 -17.57
N ASP A 243 -1.95 -7.94 -18.64
CA ASP A 243 -2.36 -9.33 -18.55
C ASP A 243 -1.19 -10.16 -18.00
N VAL A 244 -1.49 -11.17 -17.19
CA VAL A 244 -0.44 -12.01 -16.57
C VAL A 244 0.32 -12.81 -17.62
N GLU A 245 1.55 -13.17 -17.33
CA GLU A 245 2.35 -14.01 -18.20
C GLU A 245 1.65 -15.36 -18.43
N PRO A 246 1.58 -15.83 -19.71
CA PRO A 246 0.97 -17.10 -20.03
C PRO A 246 1.58 -18.27 -19.23
N GLY A 247 0.71 -19.16 -18.75
CA GLY A 247 1.12 -20.35 -17.99
C GLY A 247 1.34 -20.10 -16.50
N THR A 248 1.17 -18.86 -16.01
CA THR A 248 1.19 -18.53 -14.58
C THR A 248 -0.21 -18.50 -13.99
N ASN A 249 -0.33 -18.57 -12.65
CA ASN A 249 -1.61 -18.38 -11.99
C ASN A 249 -2.08 -16.94 -12.20
N PRO A 250 -3.28 -16.71 -12.82
CA PRO A 250 -3.75 -15.37 -13.15
C PRO A 250 -3.90 -14.46 -11.93
N SER A 251 -4.20 -15.02 -10.76
CA SER A 251 -4.39 -14.24 -9.53
C SER A 251 -3.09 -13.90 -8.81
N PHE A 252 -1.94 -14.42 -9.27
CA PHE A 252 -0.64 -14.01 -8.74
C PHE A 252 -0.10 -12.73 -9.40
N LEU A 253 -0.76 -12.25 -10.44
CA LEU A 253 -0.44 -10.99 -11.13
C LEU A 253 1.02 -10.88 -11.57
N TYR A 254 1.65 -12.01 -11.93
CA TYR A 254 3.01 -12.01 -12.45
C TYR A 254 3.03 -11.46 -13.88
N GLN A 255 3.84 -10.43 -14.09
CA GLN A 255 4.12 -9.86 -15.40
C GLN A 255 5.62 -9.59 -15.55
N GLN A 256 6.15 -9.79 -16.77
CA GLN A 256 7.53 -9.47 -17.09
C GLN A 256 7.72 -7.96 -17.20
N ASN A 257 8.77 -7.42 -16.56
CA ASN A 257 9.09 -6.00 -16.63
C ASN A 257 10.02 -5.67 -17.81
N THR A 258 9.74 -4.53 -18.49
CA THR A 258 10.50 -4.05 -19.66
C THR A 258 10.92 -2.57 -19.46
N MET A 259 11.59 -2.01 -20.48
CA MET A 259 11.92 -0.57 -20.52
C MET A 259 10.67 0.32 -20.55
N ARG A 260 9.52 -0.18 -21.02
CA ARG A 260 8.23 0.53 -20.95
C ARG A 260 7.87 0.83 -19.51
N ASP A 261 8.02 -0.15 -18.63
CA ASP A 261 7.76 -0.02 -17.18
C ASP A 261 8.74 0.95 -16.52
N ALA A 262 10.01 0.90 -16.90
CA ALA A 262 11.03 1.83 -16.40
C ALA A 262 10.67 3.29 -16.72
N LEU A 263 10.18 3.57 -17.94
CA LEU A 263 9.74 4.92 -18.31
C LEU A 263 8.50 5.35 -17.54
N VAL A 264 7.53 4.46 -17.34
CA VAL A 264 6.36 4.74 -16.48
C VAL A 264 6.82 5.08 -15.06
N ALA A 265 7.76 4.32 -14.50
CA ALA A 265 8.31 4.62 -13.17
C ALA A 265 9.00 6.00 -13.14
N GLY A 266 9.85 6.31 -14.13
CA GLY A 266 10.53 7.60 -14.20
C GLY A 266 9.57 8.78 -14.34
N VAL A 267 8.55 8.66 -15.20
CA VAL A 267 7.49 9.69 -15.35
C VAL A 267 6.76 9.90 -14.03
N SER A 268 6.33 8.82 -13.38
CA SER A 268 5.58 8.89 -12.12
C SER A 268 6.41 9.50 -10.99
N LEU A 269 7.69 9.10 -10.83
CA LEU A 269 8.58 9.67 -9.83
C LEU A 269 8.83 11.17 -10.05
N ASN A 270 8.98 11.62 -11.31
CA ASN A 270 9.08 13.06 -11.62
C ASN A 270 7.81 13.82 -11.21
N ILE A 271 6.64 13.23 -11.44
CA ILE A 271 5.36 13.82 -11.05
C ILE A 271 5.27 13.91 -9.52
N PHE A 272 5.62 12.88 -8.78
CA PHE A 272 5.60 12.91 -7.31
C PHE A 272 6.53 14.00 -6.76
N ASN A 273 7.74 14.14 -7.33
CA ASN A 273 8.66 15.20 -6.96
C ASN A 273 8.10 16.59 -7.30
N LYS A 274 7.43 16.77 -8.45
CA LYS A 274 6.76 18.02 -8.83
C LYS A 274 5.70 18.43 -7.81
N HIS A 275 4.97 17.45 -7.24
CA HIS A 275 3.89 17.67 -6.28
C HIS A 275 4.31 17.39 -4.81
N CYS A 276 5.60 17.49 -4.50
CA CYS A 276 6.13 17.15 -3.16
C CYS A 276 5.60 18.03 -2.01
N ASP A 277 4.96 19.16 -2.33
CA ASP A 277 4.24 19.99 -1.38
C ASP A 277 3.01 19.26 -0.77
N ARG A 278 2.39 18.36 -1.53
CA ARG A 278 1.24 17.57 -1.09
C ARG A 278 1.54 16.05 -1.06
N VAL A 279 2.25 15.51 -2.06
CA VAL A 279 2.65 14.10 -2.10
C VAL A 279 3.79 13.86 -1.13
N LYS A 280 3.56 13.02 -0.10
CA LYS A 280 4.54 12.75 0.97
C LYS A 280 5.12 11.35 0.94
N MET A 281 4.52 10.45 0.18
CA MET A 281 4.99 9.08 0.00
C MET A 281 4.44 8.51 -1.31
N ALA A 282 5.22 7.64 -1.96
CA ALA A 282 4.78 6.86 -3.11
C ALA A 282 5.37 5.44 -3.01
N CYS A 283 4.49 4.41 -2.97
CA CYS A 283 4.88 3.01 -2.90
C CYS A 283 4.46 2.31 -4.18
N ILE A 284 5.45 1.84 -4.96
CA ILE A 284 5.15 1.09 -6.19
C ILE A 284 4.55 -0.28 -5.88
N ALA A 285 3.67 -0.76 -6.71
CA ALA A 285 3.12 -2.10 -6.66
C ALA A 285 3.78 -2.99 -7.73
N GLN A 286 4.71 -3.92 -7.32
CA GLN A 286 5.11 -4.19 -5.94
C GLN A 286 6.64 -4.36 -5.85
N MET A 287 7.15 -4.75 -4.68
CA MET A 287 8.59 -4.92 -4.52
C MET A 287 9.11 -6.18 -5.23
N VAL A 288 8.41 -7.33 -5.10
CA VAL A 288 8.88 -8.64 -5.55
C VAL A 288 7.79 -9.37 -6.35
N ASN A 289 8.13 -9.88 -7.53
CA ASN A 289 7.40 -10.85 -8.36
C ASN A 289 5.98 -10.48 -8.80
N VAL A 290 5.40 -9.37 -8.37
CA VAL A 290 4.01 -9.02 -8.62
C VAL A 290 3.93 -7.68 -9.35
N LEU A 291 3.09 -7.60 -10.39
CA LEU A 291 2.86 -6.37 -11.16
C LEU A 291 4.18 -5.72 -11.64
N GLN A 292 4.32 -4.41 -11.52
CA GLN A 292 5.56 -3.71 -11.83
C GLN A 292 6.59 -3.91 -10.70
N SER A 293 7.12 -5.12 -10.59
CA SER A 293 8.05 -5.47 -9.52
C SER A 293 9.43 -4.82 -9.69
N VAL A 294 10.01 -4.44 -8.56
CA VAL A 294 11.37 -3.89 -8.51
C VAL A 294 12.41 -4.99 -8.71
N ILE A 295 12.16 -6.17 -8.13
CA ILE A 295 13.02 -7.36 -8.30
C ILE A 295 12.16 -8.57 -8.64
N LEU A 296 12.77 -9.53 -9.35
CA LEU A 296 12.21 -10.87 -9.61
C LEU A 296 13.07 -11.90 -8.92
N THR A 297 12.43 -12.89 -8.29
CA THR A 297 13.10 -13.98 -7.58
C THR A 297 12.52 -15.32 -7.97
N GLU A 298 13.39 -16.35 -8.04
CA GLU A 298 13.02 -17.75 -8.22
C GLU A 298 13.99 -18.62 -7.42
N GLY A 299 13.55 -19.14 -6.28
CA GLY A 299 14.44 -19.81 -5.34
C GLY A 299 15.61 -18.90 -4.93
N PRO A 300 16.86 -19.34 -5.07
CA PRO A 300 18.04 -18.55 -4.72
C PRO A 300 18.43 -17.49 -5.79
N LYS A 301 17.76 -17.45 -6.93
CA LYS A 301 18.05 -16.51 -8.01
C LYS A 301 17.31 -15.19 -7.82
N MET A 302 17.94 -14.10 -8.21
CA MET A 302 17.36 -12.76 -8.20
C MET A 302 17.77 -11.98 -9.44
N ILE A 303 16.83 -11.21 -9.99
CA ILE A 303 17.06 -10.30 -11.11
C ILE A 303 16.58 -8.91 -10.72
N LEU A 304 17.40 -7.91 -10.99
CA LEU A 304 17.04 -6.50 -10.88
C LEU A 304 16.30 -6.08 -12.16
N THR A 305 15.07 -5.59 -12.02
CA THR A 305 14.27 -5.19 -13.18
C THR A 305 14.70 -3.81 -13.72
N PRO A 306 14.30 -3.41 -14.94
CA PRO A 306 14.50 -2.04 -15.39
C PRO A 306 13.93 -0.98 -14.42
N THR A 307 12.82 -1.28 -13.75
CA THR A 307 12.22 -0.44 -12.71
C THR A 307 13.15 -0.26 -11.50
N TYR A 308 13.88 -1.31 -11.07
CA TYR A 308 14.89 -1.19 -10.02
C TYR A 308 15.93 -0.11 -10.35
N HIS A 309 16.43 -0.12 -11.58
CA HIS A 309 17.48 0.83 -11.99
C HIS A 309 16.98 2.27 -11.98
N VAL A 310 15.70 2.51 -12.27
CA VAL A 310 15.08 3.83 -12.11
C VAL A 310 15.08 4.25 -10.65
N PHE A 311 14.59 3.40 -9.73
CA PHE A 311 14.62 3.70 -8.29
C PHE A 311 16.05 3.92 -7.78
N HIS A 312 17.01 3.12 -8.28
CA HIS A 312 18.41 3.30 -7.91
C HIS A 312 18.98 4.66 -8.35
N MET A 313 18.59 5.18 -9.50
CA MET A 313 18.98 6.52 -9.94
C MET A 313 18.33 7.61 -9.08
N TYR A 314 17.08 7.43 -8.69
CA TYR A 314 16.31 8.43 -7.92
C TYR A 314 16.58 8.45 -6.41
N LYS A 315 17.23 7.42 -5.84
CA LYS A 315 17.39 7.28 -4.38
C LYS A 315 18.15 8.40 -3.67
N HIS A 316 18.81 9.26 -4.41
CA HIS A 316 19.60 10.39 -3.90
C HIS A 316 19.01 11.77 -4.26
N HIS A 317 17.81 11.78 -4.84
CA HIS A 317 17.16 13.01 -5.32
C HIS A 317 15.85 13.28 -4.61
#